data_a275636fdde23ad56449270ac2a300b0
#
_entry.id   a275636fdde23ad56449270ac2a300b0
#
_cell.length_a   1.000
_cell.length_b   1.000
_cell.length_c   1.000
_cell.angle_alpha   90.00
_cell.angle_beta   90.00
_cell.angle_gamma   90.00
#
_symmetry.space_group_name_H-M   'P 1'
#
loop_
_entity.id
_entity.type
_entity.pdbx_description
1 polymer ?
#
loop_
_entity_poly.entity_id
_entity_poly.type
_entity_poly.pdbx_seq_one_letter_code
_entity_poly.pdbx_strand_id
1 'polypeptide(L)'
;MKINVPTQWSDVTLGQYQAISQLDRESYNSDLKYSSDIVQLLCDIPNVHELPINVLAQISEHITFLSEDVTKERLTSFKHNGKSYEWIGNFNEVTVGEQLSIEQTIDIEELTVNESFDVVCAVLLRENGKPFDSNKFKENREMFNSFPVTKLLGMVLFFLNGGQLHTETMEAYSIVPMSTKTNIPTTNSLLKKLYKKKAQFINGLRWWTS
;
A
#
# COMPACT_ATOMS: atom_id res chain seq x y z
N MET A 1 -12.74 -20.60 -20.49
CA MET A 1 -12.61 -19.50 -19.52
C MET A 1 -11.61 -18.51 -20.08
N LYS A 2 -11.92 -17.21 -20.13
CA LYS A 2 -10.95 -16.19 -20.56
C LYS A 2 -10.25 -15.69 -19.31
N ILE A 3 -8.96 -15.96 -19.18
CA ILE A 3 -8.13 -15.50 -18.06
C ILE A 3 -7.50 -14.19 -18.49
N ASN A 4 -7.63 -13.15 -17.65
CA ASN A 4 -6.94 -11.88 -17.84
C ASN A 4 -5.61 -11.96 -17.10
N VAL A 5 -4.51 -12.01 -17.85
CA VAL A 5 -3.17 -12.10 -17.29
C VAL A 5 -2.52 -10.70 -17.36
N PRO A 6 -2.16 -10.10 -16.24
CA PRO A 6 -1.41 -8.84 -16.25
C PRO A 6 -0.02 -9.06 -16.85
N THR A 7 0.47 -8.08 -17.60
CA THR A 7 1.78 -8.13 -18.27
C THR A 7 2.74 -7.06 -17.79
N GLN A 8 2.28 -6.16 -16.96
CA GLN A 8 3.04 -5.05 -16.41
C GLN A 8 2.40 -4.53 -15.12
N TRP A 9 3.14 -3.76 -14.33
CA TRP A 9 2.64 -3.22 -13.06
C TRP A 9 1.42 -2.30 -13.18
N SER A 10 1.20 -1.64 -14.31
CA SER A 10 0.00 -0.82 -14.54
C SER A 10 -1.29 -1.65 -14.68
N ASP A 11 -1.17 -2.95 -14.91
CA ASP A 11 -2.31 -3.88 -15.00
C ASP A 11 -2.66 -4.48 -13.64
N VAL A 12 -1.80 -4.27 -12.63
CA VAL A 12 -1.98 -4.77 -11.26
C VAL A 12 -2.68 -3.71 -10.42
N THR A 13 -3.73 -4.11 -9.73
CA THR A 13 -4.45 -3.21 -8.82
C THR A 13 -3.75 -3.10 -7.47
N LEU A 14 -4.09 -2.05 -6.69
CA LEU A 14 -3.57 -1.88 -5.34
C LEU A 14 -3.88 -3.08 -4.45
N GLY A 15 -5.12 -3.59 -4.49
CA GLY A 15 -5.52 -4.75 -3.70
C GLY A 15 -4.73 -6.01 -4.06
N GLN A 16 -4.50 -6.26 -5.36
CA GLN A 16 -3.66 -7.37 -5.81
C GLN A 16 -2.21 -7.22 -5.32
N TYR A 17 -1.66 -6.00 -5.43
CA TYR A 17 -0.31 -5.70 -4.92
C TYR A 17 -0.19 -5.95 -3.42
N GLN A 18 -1.15 -5.47 -2.63
CA GLN A 18 -1.19 -5.70 -1.18
C GLN A 18 -1.26 -7.21 -0.87
N ALA A 19 -2.16 -7.93 -1.53
CA ALA A 19 -2.32 -9.38 -1.32
C ALA A 19 -1.04 -10.17 -1.67
N ILE A 20 -0.37 -9.85 -2.78
CA ILE A 20 0.89 -10.51 -3.15
C ILE A 20 2.00 -10.15 -2.16
N SER A 21 2.06 -8.92 -1.70
CA SER A 21 3.09 -8.47 -0.76
C SER A 21 2.99 -9.12 0.63
N GLN A 22 1.87 -9.78 0.94
CA GLN A 22 1.67 -10.57 2.15
C GLN A 22 2.18 -12.00 2.02
N LEU A 23 2.41 -12.48 0.80
CA LEU A 23 2.92 -13.82 0.59
C LEU A 23 4.39 -13.91 1.04
N ASP A 24 4.62 -14.65 2.11
CA ASP A 24 5.96 -14.96 2.58
C ASP A 24 6.50 -16.20 1.87
N ARG A 25 7.44 -16.00 0.95
CA ARG A 25 8.05 -17.10 0.18
C ARG A 25 8.65 -18.19 1.08
N GLU A 26 9.22 -17.82 2.23
CA GLU A 26 9.86 -18.76 3.15
C GLU A 26 8.85 -19.69 3.85
N SER A 27 7.58 -19.28 3.91
CA SER A 27 6.51 -20.11 4.46
C SER A 27 6.06 -21.24 3.53
N TYR A 28 6.48 -21.23 2.27
CA TYR A 28 6.07 -22.20 1.26
C TYR A 28 7.08 -23.35 1.12
N ASN A 29 6.58 -24.57 1.19
CA ASN A 29 7.38 -25.80 0.97
C ASN A 29 7.59 -26.13 -0.53
N SER A 30 6.96 -25.36 -1.45
CA SER A 30 6.98 -25.65 -2.88
C SER A 30 6.89 -24.37 -3.69
N ASP A 31 7.78 -24.24 -4.69
CA ASP A 31 7.74 -23.15 -5.67
C ASP A 31 6.45 -23.17 -6.49
N LEU A 32 5.97 -24.37 -6.80
CA LEU A 32 4.72 -24.54 -7.56
C LEU A 32 3.54 -23.96 -6.77
N LYS A 33 3.46 -24.22 -5.47
CA LYS A 33 2.38 -23.68 -4.64
C LYS A 33 2.46 -22.18 -4.52
N TYR A 34 3.64 -21.63 -4.26
CA TYR A 34 3.87 -20.18 -4.21
C TYR A 34 3.46 -19.50 -5.54
N SER A 35 3.93 -20.04 -6.68
CA SER A 35 3.56 -19.51 -8.00
C SER A 35 2.06 -19.62 -8.28
N SER A 36 1.42 -20.71 -7.83
CA SER A 36 -0.03 -20.88 -7.96
C SER A 36 -0.81 -19.80 -7.21
N ASP A 37 -0.42 -19.50 -5.97
CA ASP A 37 -1.09 -18.49 -5.15
C ASP A 37 -0.90 -17.08 -5.74
N ILE A 38 0.29 -16.76 -6.28
CA ILE A 38 0.51 -15.51 -7.03
C ILE A 38 -0.41 -15.42 -8.25
N VAL A 39 -0.47 -16.48 -9.07
CA VAL A 39 -1.32 -16.51 -10.28
C VAL A 39 -2.79 -16.39 -9.89
N GLN A 40 -3.23 -17.04 -8.82
CA GLN A 40 -4.59 -16.94 -8.33
C GLN A 40 -4.96 -15.50 -7.99
N LEU A 41 -4.09 -14.79 -7.26
CA LEU A 41 -4.32 -13.40 -6.83
C LEU A 41 -4.27 -12.42 -8.00
N LEU A 42 -3.32 -12.58 -8.93
CA LEU A 42 -3.15 -11.66 -10.07
C LEU A 42 -4.21 -11.81 -11.15
N CYS A 43 -4.61 -13.05 -11.43
CA CYS A 43 -5.51 -13.34 -12.53
C CYS A 43 -6.96 -13.53 -12.08
N ASP A 44 -7.24 -13.32 -10.79
CA ASP A 44 -8.57 -13.50 -10.18
C ASP A 44 -9.19 -14.86 -10.53
N ILE A 45 -8.40 -15.93 -10.38
CA ILE A 45 -8.81 -17.30 -10.71
C ILE A 45 -9.38 -17.94 -9.43
N PRO A 46 -10.65 -18.31 -9.40
CA PRO A 46 -11.28 -18.85 -8.18
C PRO A 46 -10.63 -20.15 -7.67
N ASN A 47 -10.16 -20.99 -8.60
CA ASN A 47 -9.51 -22.27 -8.27
C ASN A 47 -8.35 -22.54 -9.23
N VAL A 48 -7.16 -22.07 -8.88
CA VAL A 48 -5.94 -22.26 -9.68
C VAL A 48 -5.53 -23.73 -9.76
N HIS A 49 -5.94 -24.56 -8.81
CA HIS A 49 -5.58 -25.98 -8.76
C HIS A 49 -6.27 -26.83 -9.85
N GLU A 50 -7.31 -26.28 -10.48
CA GLU A 50 -7.97 -26.91 -11.63
C GLU A 50 -7.30 -26.58 -12.96
N LEU A 51 -6.31 -25.66 -12.97
CA LEU A 51 -5.58 -25.33 -14.19
C LEU A 51 -4.61 -26.45 -14.57
N PRO A 52 -4.52 -26.78 -15.87
CA PRO A 52 -3.44 -27.62 -16.37
C PRO A 52 -2.08 -26.99 -16.07
N ILE A 53 -1.09 -27.80 -15.69
CA ILE A 53 0.26 -27.34 -15.30
C ILE A 53 0.95 -26.52 -16.40
N ASN A 54 0.72 -26.85 -17.67
CA ASN A 54 1.25 -26.10 -18.81
C ASN A 54 0.62 -24.70 -18.93
N VAL A 55 -0.64 -24.53 -18.55
CA VAL A 55 -1.31 -23.22 -18.53
C VAL A 55 -0.74 -22.37 -17.40
N LEU A 56 -0.55 -22.95 -16.21
CA LEU A 56 0.10 -22.27 -15.11
C LEU A 56 1.52 -21.80 -15.47
N ALA A 57 2.30 -22.65 -16.13
CA ALA A 57 3.65 -22.31 -16.60
C ALA A 57 3.63 -21.13 -17.58
N GLN A 58 2.73 -21.15 -18.57
CA GLN A 58 2.58 -20.05 -19.52
C GLN A 58 2.19 -18.73 -18.83
N ILE A 59 1.27 -18.75 -17.86
CA ILE A 59 0.93 -17.54 -17.08
C ILE A 59 2.14 -17.06 -16.31
N SER A 60 2.90 -17.96 -15.68
CA SER A 60 4.10 -17.62 -14.90
C SER A 60 5.17 -16.93 -15.76
N GLU A 61 5.30 -17.28 -17.02
CA GLU A 61 6.20 -16.61 -17.98
C GLU A 61 5.76 -15.15 -18.24
N HIS A 62 4.45 -14.87 -18.25
CA HIS A 62 3.95 -13.51 -18.49
C HIS A 62 4.07 -12.58 -17.28
N ILE A 63 4.11 -13.11 -16.05
CA ILE A 63 4.19 -12.32 -14.82
C ILE A 63 5.62 -12.08 -14.33
N THR A 64 6.63 -12.29 -15.17
CA THR A 64 8.06 -12.06 -14.83
C THR A 64 8.36 -10.60 -14.46
N PHE A 65 7.53 -9.63 -14.88
CA PHE A 65 7.63 -8.22 -14.50
C PHE A 65 7.53 -8.02 -12.97
N LEU A 66 7.03 -8.99 -12.22
CA LEU A 66 6.99 -8.92 -10.75
C LEU A 66 8.39 -8.89 -10.13
N SER A 67 9.42 -9.34 -10.86
CA SER A 67 10.82 -9.21 -10.44
C SER A 67 11.38 -7.79 -10.62
N GLU A 68 10.68 -6.94 -11.35
CA GLU A 68 11.05 -5.55 -11.57
C GLU A 68 10.45 -4.66 -10.48
N ASP A 69 11.15 -3.57 -10.16
CA ASP A 69 10.62 -2.58 -9.22
C ASP A 69 9.38 -1.88 -9.80
N VAL A 70 8.35 -1.75 -8.97
CA VAL A 70 7.18 -0.92 -9.32
C VAL A 70 7.63 0.52 -9.51
N THR A 71 7.21 1.14 -10.61
CA THR A 71 7.46 2.57 -10.84
C THR A 71 6.87 3.41 -9.71
N LYS A 72 7.74 4.15 -9.02
CA LYS A 72 7.37 5.01 -7.87
C LYS A 72 7.21 6.47 -8.29
N GLU A 73 6.61 6.70 -9.46
CA GLU A 73 6.33 8.05 -9.92
C GLU A 73 5.33 8.73 -8.97
N ARG A 74 5.64 9.96 -8.58
CA ARG A 74 4.80 10.76 -7.70
C ARG A 74 3.78 11.54 -8.53
N LEU A 75 2.68 10.90 -8.84
CA LEU A 75 1.56 11.55 -9.53
C LEU A 75 0.73 12.32 -8.51
N THR A 76 0.83 13.64 -8.53
CA THR A 76 0.01 14.51 -7.64
C THR A 76 -1.46 14.49 -8.02
N SER A 77 -1.77 14.21 -9.29
CA SER A 77 -3.13 14.03 -9.79
C SER A 77 -3.16 13.07 -10.98
N PHE A 78 -4.30 12.42 -11.18
CA PHE A 78 -4.51 11.52 -12.32
C PHE A 78 -5.99 11.35 -12.62
N LYS A 79 -6.29 10.78 -13.81
CA LYS A 79 -7.65 10.39 -14.20
C LYS A 79 -7.80 8.87 -14.13
N HIS A 80 -8.94 8.41 -13.62
CA HIS A 80 -9.33 7.02 -13.63
C HIS A 80 -10.85 6.91 -13.78
N ASN A 81 -11.30 6.07 -14.72
CA ASN A 81 -12.73 5.86 -15.05
C ASN A 81 -13.52 7.19 -15.25
N GLY A 82 -12.93 8.16 -15.95
CA GLY A 82 -13.55 9.44 -16.25
C GLY A 82 -13.58 10.46 -15.12
N LYS A 83 -13.14 10.09 -13.92
CA LYS A 83 -13.03 10.98 -12.76
C LYS A 83 -11.59 11.45 -12.57
N SER A 84 -11.41 12.64 -12.01
CA SER A 84 -10.12 13.19 -11.63
C SER A 84 -9.87 12.93 -10.16
N TYR A 85 -8.65 12.51 -9.83
CA TYR A 85 -8.20 12.29 -8.47
C TYR A 85 -6.97 13.12 -8.21
N GLU A 86 -6.90 13.71 -7.03
CA GLU A 86 -5.85 14.61 -6.61
C GLU A 86 -5.43 14.28 -5.18
N TRP A 87 -4.13 14.14 -4.96
CA TRP A 87 -3.60 14.00 -3.61
C TRP A 87 -3.60 15.35 -2.90
N ILE A 88 -3.77 15.29 -1.58
CA ILE A 88 -3.56 16.47 -0.74
C ILE A 88 -2.15 17.05 -1.03
N GLY A 89 -2.05 18.37 -1.19
CA GLY A 89 -0.86 19.01 -1.76
C GLY A 89 0.41 18.84 -0.94
N ASN A 90 0.27 18.90 0.38
CA ASN A 90 1.38 18.68 1.29
C ASN A 90 0.89 18.16 2.65
N PHE A 91 1.82 17.68 3.45
CA PHE A 91 1.51 17.10 4.77
C PHE A 91 0.90 18.10 5.76
N ASN A 92 1.19 19.39 5.60
CA ASN A 92 0.65 20.45 6.47
C ASN A 92 -0.84 20.72 6.23
N GLU A 93 -1.38 20.23 5.13
CA GLU A 93 -2.81 20.33 4.79
C GLU A 93 -3.62 19.16 5.37
N VAL A 94 -2.94 18.11 5.87
CA VAL A 94 -3.60 16.99 6.53
C VAL A 94 -4.16 17.48 7.87
N THR A 95 -5.46 17.33 8.04
CA THR A 95 -6.12 17.71 9.29
C THR A 95 -5.84 16.67 10.39
N VAL A 96 -5.97 17.10 11.65
CA VAL A 96 -5.85 16.19 12.81
C VAL A 96 -6.84 15.01 12.69
N GLY A 97 -8.07 15.27 12.22
CA GLY A 97 -9.06 14.21 12.04
C GLY A 97 -8.66 13.17 11.00
N GLU A 98 -8.07 13.60 9.89
CA GLU A 98 -7.54 12.73 8.84
C GLU A 98 -6.36 11.89 9.34
N GLN A 99 -5.42 12.52 10.02
CA GLN A 99 -4.28 11.82 10.63
C GLN A 99 -4.75 10.76 11.64
N LEU A 100 -5.67 11.13 12.53
CA LEU A 100 -6.25 10.19 13.50
C LEU A 100 -6.99 9.04 12.81
N SER A 101 -7.69 9.29 11.69
CA SER A 101 -8.38 8.25 10.94
C SER A 101 -7.41 7.22 10.38
N ILE A 102 -6.23 7.66 9.89
CA ILE A 102 -5.17 6.76 9.42
C ILE A 102 -4.60 5.95 10.59
N GLU A 103 -4.14 6.63 11.65
CA GLU A 103 -3.47 6.01 12.78
C GLU A 103 -4.38 5.00 13.51
N GLN A 104 -5.61 5.39 13.81
CA GLN A 104 -6.56 4.52 14.50
C GLN A 104 -6.91 3.29 13.67
N THR A 105 -7.10 3.44 12.35
CA THR A 105 -7.41 2.29 11.50
C THR A 105 -6.24 1.32 11.46
N ILE A 106 -5.01 1.82 11.28
CA ILE A 106 -3.80 1.00 11.26
C ILE A 106 -3.60 0.26 12.58
N ASP A 107 -3.87 0.92 13.71
CA ASP A 107 -3.68 0.36 15.05
C ASP A 107 -4.78 -0.66 15.39
N ILE A 108 -6.05 -0.35 15.10
CA ILE A 108 -7.19 -1.22 15.42
C ILE A 108 -7.16 -2.49 14.53
N GLU A 109 -6.83 -2.35 13.26
CA GLU A 109 -6.77 -3.46 12.31
C GLU A 109 -5.40 -4.16 12.33
N GLU A 110 -4.44 -3.69 13.13
CA GLU A 110 -3.06 -4.20 13.23
C GLU A 110 -2.33 -4.29 11.88
N LEU A 111 -2.59 -3.34 10.99
CA LEU A 111 -2.10 -3.35 9.61
C LEU A 111 -0.58 -3.20 9.51
N THR A 112 0.01 -3.93 8.59
CA THR A 112 1.39 -3.69 8.14
C THR A 112 1.45 -2.45 7.24
N VAL A 113 2.66 -2.01 6.89
CA VAL A 113 2.84 -0.87 5.96
C VAL A 113 2.12 -1.10 4.63
N ASN A 114 2.26 -2.29 4.05
CA ASN A 114 1.65 -2.59 2.76
C ASN A 114 0.12 -2.71 2.84
N GLU A 115 -0.39 -3.24 3.94
CA GLU A 115 -1.84 -3.35 4.19
C GLU A 115 -2.50 -2.01 4.48
N SER A 116 -1.73 -0.97 4.81
CA SER A 116 -2.25 0.37 5.09
C SER A 116 -2.37 1.27 3.87
N PHE A 117 -1.96 0.83 2.68
CA PHE A 117 -1.95 1.68 1.48
C PHE A 117 -3.34 2.17 1.07
N ASP A 118 -4.35 1.31 1.13
CA ASP A 118 -5.74 1.65 0.87
C ASP A 118 -6.31 2.64 1.91
N VAL A 119 -5.88 2.52 3.18
CA VAL A 119 -6.23 3.46 4.25
C VAL A 119 -5.70 4.86 3.94
N VAL A 120 -4.42 4.96 3.57
CA VAL A 120 -3.79 6.23 3.18
C VAL A 120 -4.49 6.83 1.96
N CYS A 121 -4.77 6.02 0.93
CA CYS A 121 -5.51 6.47 -0.25
C CYS A 121 -6.92 6.98 0.12
N ALA A 122 -7.66 6.25 0.95
CA ALA A 122 -9.03 6.60 1.33
C ALA A 122 -9.13 7.95 2.08
N VAL A 123 -8.07 8.32 2.80
CA VAL A 123 -8.04 9.56 3.57
C VAL A 123 -7.44 10.73 2.77
N LEU A 124 -6.35 10.50 2.02
CA LEU A 124 -5.56 11.59 1.42
C LEU A 124 -5.81 11.82 -0.07
N LEU A 125 -6.43 10.86 -0.77
CA LEU A 125 -6.75 11.02 -2.20
C LEU A 125 -8.16 11.56 -2.38
N ARG A 126 -8.27 12.67 -3.11
CA ARG A 126 -9.51 13.44 -3.30
C ARG A 126 -10.10 13.21 -4.69
N GLU A 127 -11.36 12.78 -4.77
CA GLU A 127 -12.11 12.81 -6.03
C GLU A 127 -12.54 14.25 -6.35
N ASN A 128 -12.05 14.81 -7.47
CA ASN A 128 -12.37 16.17 -7.91
C ASN A 128 -12.11 17.24 -6.83
N GLY A 129 -11.08 17.09 -6.00
CA GLY A 129 -10.72 18.01 -4.92
C GLY A 129 -11.70 18.03 -3.74
N LYS A 130 -12.65 17.08 -3.66
CA LYS A 130 -13.60 17.03 -2.55
C LYS A 130 -12.88 16.69 -1.23
N PRO A 131 -13.24 17.32 -0.11
CA PRO A 131 -12.65 17.00 1.19
C PRO A 131 -12.93 15.56 1.61
N PHE A 132 -12.15 15.06 2.55
CA PHE A 132 -12.37 13.75 3.16
C PHE A 132 -13.74 13.66 3.82
N ASP A 133 -14.45 12.56 3.55
CA ASP A 133 -15.73 12.22 4.17
C ASP A 133 -15.60 10.89 4.89
N SER A 134 -15.58 10.93 6.22
CA SER A 134 -15.45 9.75 7.06
C SER A 134 -16.58 8.72 6.87
N ASN A 135 -17.77 9.15 6.43
CA ASN A 135 -18.90 8.24 6.15
C ASN A 135 -18.63 7.38 4.91
N LYS A 136 -17.75 7.84 4.01
CA LYS A 136 -17.36 7.14 2.78
C LYS A 136 -16.03 6.40 2.90
N PHE A 137 -15.43 6.39 4.07
CA PHE A 137 -14.11 5.84 4.27
C PHE A 137 -13.99 4.39 3.79
N LYS A 138 -14.90 3.52 4.21
CA LYS A 138 -14.91 2.11 3.81
C LYS A 138 -15.12 1.94 2.31
N GLU A 139 -16.10 2.66 1.74
CA GLU A 139 -16.38 2.65 0.29
C GLU A 139 -15.15 3.11 -0.51
N ASN A 140 -14.47 4.16 -0.06
CA ASN A 140 -13.26 4.66 -0.68
C ASN A 140 -12.11 3.64 -0.63
N ARG A 141 -11.90 2.94 0.49
CA ARG A 141 -10.90 1.86 0.60
C ARG A 141 -11.15 0.78 -0.44
N GLU A 142 -12.38 0.26 -0.51
CA GLU A 142 -12.78 -0.75 -1.48
C GLU A 142 -12.59 -0.26 -2.92
N MET A 143 -12.97 0.99 -3.21
CA MET A 143 -12.80 1.60 -4.52
C MET A 143 -11.32 1.71 -4.91
N PHE A 144 -10.46 2.24 -4.03
CA PHE A 144 -9.04 2.43 -4.35
C PHE A 144 -8.27 1.13 -4.49
N ASN A 145 -8.72 0.03 -3.87
CA ASN A 145 -8.17 -1.30 -4.11
C ASN A 145 -8.29 -1.76 -5.57
N SER A 146 -9.21 -1.20 -6.33
CA SER A 146 -9.36 -1.48 -7.78
C SER A 146 -8.48 -0.63 -8.70
N PHE A 147 -7.75 0.35 -8.15
CA PHE A 147 -6.94 1.27 -8.97
C PHE A 147 -5.57 0.66 -9.29
N PRO A 148 -4.98 0.99 -10.46
CA PRO A 148 -3.62 0.58 -10.80
C PRO A 148 -2.62 1.03 -9.74
N VAL A 149 -1.82 0.08 -9.24
CA VAL A 149 -0.83 0.35 -8.18
C VAL A 149 0.18 1.43 -8.58
N THR A 150 0.55 1.49 -9.86
CA THR A 150 1.49 2.49 -10.39
C THR A 150 1.02 3.93 -10.22
N LYS A 151 -0.29 4.17 -10.14
CA LYS A 151 -0.85 5.51 -9.91
C LYS A 151 -0.84 5.94 -8.45
N LEU A 152 -0.73 5.00 -7.53
CA LEU A 152 -0.91 5.25 -6.10
C LEU A 152 0.39 5.13 -5.32
N LEU A 153 1.20 4.12 -5.61
CA LEU A 153 2.32 3.71 -4.77
C LEU A 153 3.34 4.83 -4.50
N GLY A 154 3.68 5.63 -5.52
CA GLY A 154 4.65 6.71 -5.37
C GLY A 154 4.25 7.75 -4.33
N MET A 155 2.97 8.15 -4.32
CA MET A 155 2.44 9.12 -3.36
C MET A 155 2.19 8.49 -1.99
N VAL A 156 1.66 7.26 -1.92
CA VAL A 156 1.50 6.54 -0.65
C VAL A 156 2.84 6.43 0.08
N LEU A 157 3.88 6.00 -0.62
CA LEU A 157 5.22 5.91 -0.04
C LEU A 157 5.79 7.28 0.34
N PHE A 158 5.47 8.34 -0.43
CA PHE A 158 5.83 9.70 -0.07
C PHE A 158 5.21 10.11 1.26
N PHE A 159 3.90 9.91 1.45
CA PHE A 159 3.23 10.25 2.70
C PHE A 159 3.73 9.42 3.88
N LEU A 160 3.92 8.13 3.69
CA LEU A 160 4.45 7.26 4.73
C LEU A 160 5.91 7.62 5.11
N ASN A 161 6.71 8.08 4.16
CA ASN A 161 8.08 8.54 4.42
C ASN A 161 8.12 9.99 4.93
N GLY A 162 7.24 10.86 4.44
CA GLY A 162 7.15 12.27 4.85
C GLY A 162 6.72 12.44 6.31
N GLY A 163 5.89 11.51 6.82
CA GLY A 163 5.58 11.42 8.24
C GLY A 163 6.83 11.24 9.13
N GLN A 164 7.91 10.63 8.60
CA GLN A 164 9.19 10.57 9.31
C GLN A 164 9.90 11.91 9.40
N LEU A 165 10.02 12.62 8.27
CA LEU A 165 10.69 13.93 8.23
C LEU A 165 10.00 14.92 9.18
N HIS A 166 8.66 14.85 9.23
CA HIS A 166 7.90 15.72 10.12
C HIS A 166 8.08 15.35 11.58
N THR A 167 8.18 14.07 11.92
CA THR A 167 8.41 13.60 13.28
C THR A 167 9.81 14.00 13.78
N GLU A 168 10.84 13.84 12.94
CA GLU A 168 12.21 14.27 13.26
C GLU A 168 12.30 15.79 13.44
N THR A 169 11.58 16.55 12.61
CA THR A 169 11.51 18.02 12.72
C THR A 169 10.77 18.45 13.97
N MET A 170 9.69 17.77 14.35
CA MET A 170 8.93 18.06 15.58
C MET A 170 9.72 17.71 16.84
N GLU A 171 10.53 16.65 16.83
CA GLU A 171 11.46 16.36 17.93
C GLU A 171 12.52 17.47 18.07
N ALA A 172 12.99 18.05 16.98
CA ALA A 172 13.92 19.17 17.00
C ALA A 172 13.30 20.48 17.54
N TYR A 173 11.99 20.68 17.36
CA TYR A 173 11.27 21.85 17.89
C TYR A 173 10.70 21.65 19.31
N SER A 174 10.66 20.43 19.82
CA SER A 174 10.15 20.14 21.17
C SER A 174 11.11 20.46 22.33
N ILE A 175 12.21 21.18 22.08
CA ILE A 175 13.13 21.70 23.09
C ILE A 175 12.60 23.03 23.73
N VAL A 176 11.29 23.20 23.80
CA VAL A 176 10.68 24.22 24.64
C VAL A 176 10.06 23.53 25.84
N PRO A 177 10.56 23.76 27.09
CA PRO A 177 10.02 23.11 28.26
C PRO A 177 8.65 23.71 28.59
N MET A 178 7.57 23.12 28.08
CA MET A 178 6.24 23.33 28.63
C MET A 178 6.01 22.32 29.76
N SER A 179 6.10 22.84 30.98
CA SER A 179 5.69 22.13 32.17
C SER A 179 4.18 21.99 32.19
N THR A 180 3.66 20.92 31.64
CA THR A 180 2.37 20.33 32.03
C THR A 180 2.38 18.87 31.59
N LYS A 181 2.37 17.98 32.58
CA LYS A 181 2.27 16.55 32.42
C LYS A 181 0.85 16.18 31.86
N THR A 182 0.72 16.06 30.59
CA THR A 182 -0.34 15.27 29.98
C THR A 182 0.32 14.11 29.28
N ASN A 183 0.05 12.88 29.73
CA ASN A 183 0.47 11.64 29.05
C ASN A 183 -0.30 11.53 27.73
N ILE A 184 0.17 12.21 26.69
CA ILE A 184 -0.24 11.93 25.32
C ILE A 184 0.70 10.83 24.84
N PRO A 185 0.19 9.65 24.41
CA PRO A 185 1.05 8.63 23.82
C PRO A 185 1.68 9.25 22.57
N THR A 186 3.00 9.37 22.59
CA THR A 186 3.77 9.98 21.51
C THR A 186 3.58 9.17 20.24
N THR A 187 3.19 9.83 19.16
CA THR A 187 3.09 9.37 17.73
C THR A 187 4.30 8.50 17.31
N ASN A 188 5.40 8.62 18.00
CA ASN A 188 6.64 7.86 17.83
C ASN A 188 6.54 6.34 18.01
N SER A 189 5.54 5.82 18.73
CA SER A 189 5.46 4.36 18.95
C SER A 189 4.92 3.61 17.74
N LEU A 190 3.97 4.20 17.02
CA LEU A 190 3.35 3.60 15.84
C LEU A 190 4.28 3.64 14.62
N LEU A 191 4.88 4.81 14.36
CA LEU A 191 5.87 4.94 13.30
C LEU A 191 7.11 4.07 13.56
N LYS A 192 7.59 3.96 14.79
CA LYS A 192 8.66 3.01 15.16
C LYS A 192 8.26 1.55 14.94
N LYS A 193 7.01 1.16 15.22
CA LYS A 193 6.50 -0.19 14.91
C LYS A 193 6.42 -0.44 13.39
N LEU A 194 5.89 0.51 12.62
CA LEU A 194 5.85 0.45 11.16
C LEU A 194 7.26 0.37 10.56
N TYR A 195 8.22 1.12 11.11
CA TYR A 195 9.62 1.10 10.65
C TYR A 195 10.35 -0.19 10.99
N LYS A 196 10.13 -0.75 12.15
CA LYS A 196 10.74 -2.04 12.52
C LYS A 196 10.27 -3.17 11.61
N LYS A 197 8.99 -3.15 11.20
CA LYS A 197 8.43 -4.07 10.20
C LYS A 197 8.93 -3.77 8.76
N LYS A 198 9.15 -2.49 8.40
CA LYS A 198 9.70 -2.09 7.09
C LYS A 198 11.14 -2.57 6.87
N ALA A 199 11.98 -2.55 7.89
CA ALA A 199 13.36 -3.07 7.79
C ALA A 199 13.36 -4.58 7.47
N GLN A 200 12.39 -5.33 7.96
CA GLN A 200 12.20 -6.75 7.63
C GLN A 200 11.73 -6.93 6.17
N PHE A 201 10.86 -6.05 5.67
CA PHE A 201 10.34 -6.11 4.31
C PHE A 201 11.40 -5.77 3.24
N ILE A 202 12.20 -4.71 3.45
CA ILE A 202 13.30 -4.34 2.51
C ILE A 202 14.34 -5.46 2.42
N ASN A 203 14.58 -6.17 3.51
CA ASN A 203 15.45 -7.35 3.51
C ASN A 203 14.80 -8.54 2.76
N GLY A 204 13.48 -8.71 2.81
CA GLY A 204 12.76 -9.73 2.03
C GLY A 204 12.81 -9.48 0.52
N LEU A 205 12.69 -8.23 0.06
CA LEU A 205 12.77 -7.89 -1.37
C LEU A 205 14.18 -8.06 -1.98
N ARG A 206 15.24 -8.01 -1.16
CA ARG A 206 16.62 -8.23 -1.64
C ARG A 206 16.89 -9.66 -2.15
N TRP A 207 16.07 -10.62 -1.80
CA TRP A 207 16.19 -12.01 -2.25
C TRP A 207 15.67 -12.25 -3.68
N TRP A 208 14.97 -11.26 -4.27
CA TRP A 208 14.48 -11.32 -5.66
C TRP A 208 15.53 -10.92 -6.71
N THR A 209 16.68 -10.41 -6.30
CA THR A 209 17.74 -9.92 -7.20
C THR A 209 19.04 -10.74 -7.15
N SER A 210 19.04 -11.87 -6.50
CA SER A 210 20.13 -12.85 -6.48
C SER A 210 19.66 -14.19 -7.02
#